data_aaa9d306adf153e9e911f53192ac5ba5
#
_entry.id   aaa9d306adf153e9e911f53192ac5ba5
#
_cell.length_a   1.000
_cell.length_b   1.000
_cell.length_c   1.000
_cell.angle_alpha   90.00
_cell.angle_beta   90.00
_cell.angle_gamma   90.00
#
_symmetry.space_group_name_H-M   'P 1'
#
loop_
_entity.id
_entity.type
_entity.pdbx_description
1 polymer ?
#
loop_
_entity_poly.entity_id
_entity_poly.type
_entity_poly.pdbx_seq_one_letter_code
_entity_poly.pdbx_strand_id
1 'polypeptide(L)'
;LERVSGQRDGHASGLYWFTDLGRARRAARALDRPVLSLRMLGRLDEERSCANSRYFRLMLYANERVARLLASRFVLHWSSEREQVPQITVDLGDGRRIESTITGNSVHYVLDAEGRPLDVIPGMYTPEGFARALEEAHGLWRRCAGRGRACVAEAHREGLVELTRRWNRGRLPGAPPFAALAGYRPGPQGAGTGVGPGGPWPRVPARNALPVAITKSGIEMPLLGGLTGQTGAPPPWASWHARPAMVFDARSRGLLRLKSGQRDTRALEARLVALVQEDELQNEFMVRAEIRERLASDPPATLEALNAWVYAEVFLTPASDPWLGLRDETLFDGIER
;
A
#
# COMPACT_ATOMS: atom_id res chain seq x y z
N LEU A 1 -5.27 -2.58 26.22
CA LEU A 1 -4.28 -1.76 25.48
C LEU A 1 -4.70 -1.57 24.01
N GLU A 2 -5.10 -2.63 23.29
CA GLU A 2 -5.47 -2.56 21.87
C GLU A 2 -6.61 -1.57 21.56
N ARG A 3 -7.67 -1.58 22.38
CA ARG A 3 -8.79 -0.59 22.24
C ARG A 3 -8.34 0.84 22.48
N VAL A 4 -7.31 1.06 23.28
CA VAL A 4 -6.76 2.39 23.58
C VAL A 4 -5.77 2.81 22.50
N SER A 5 -4.97 1.88 21.98
CA SER A 5 -3.97 2.16 20.95
C SER A 5 -4.56 2.38 19.54
N GLY A 6 -5.83 1.98 19.33
CA GLY A 6 -6.45 2.01 18.00
C GLY A 6 -5.79 1.06 16.98
N GLN A 7 -5.02 0.08 17.46
CA GLN A 7 -4.27 -0.87 16.65
C GLN A 7 -4.25 -2.25 17.32
N ARG A 8 -4.49 -3.30 16.55
CA ARG A 8 -4.21 -4.67 16.98
C ARG A 8 -2.71 -4.85 17.14
N ASP A 9 -2.28 -5.65 18.13
CA ASP A 9 -0.85 -5.85 18.47
C ASP A 9 -0.10 -4.55 18.84
N GLY A 10 -0.81 -3.49 19.23
CA GLY A 10 -0.23 -2.18 19.57
C GLY A 10 0.78 -2.21 20.73
N HIS A 11 0.74 -3.25 21.58
CA HIS A 11 1.72 -3.45 22.66
C HIS A 11 3.15 -3.60 22.13
N ALA A 12 3.31 -4.11 20.92
CA ALA A 12 4.62 -4.32 20.32
C ALA A 12 5.21 -3.05 19.71
N SER A 13 4.37 -2.19 19.14
CA SER A 13 4.81 -0.93 18.52
C SER A 13 4.88 0.23 19.52
N GLY A 14 4.03 0.22 20.55
CA GLY A 14 3.82 1.36 21.44
C GLY A 14 3.16 2.56 20.78
N LEU A 15 2.59 2.39 19.57
CA LEU A 15 1.98 3.45 18.81
C LEU A 15 0.52 3.65 19.21
N TYR A 16 0.06 4.90 19.10
CA TYR A 16 -1.33 5.29 19.28
C TYR A 16 -1.88 5.87 17.97
N TRP A 17 -3.03 5.36 17.54
CA TRP A 17 -3.70 5.76 16.31
C TRP A 17 -5.05 6.38 16.59
N PHE A 18 -5.27 7.56 16.06
CA PHE A 18 -6.59 8.18 16.03
C PHE A 18 -7.46 7.50 14.97
N THR A 19 -8.76 7.35 15.26
CA THR A 19 -9.79 6.90 14.30
C THR A 19 -10.68 8.06 13.82
N ASP A 20 -10.50 9.24 14.38
CA ASP A 20 -11.15 10.48 13.97
C ASP A 20 -10.10 11.46 13.43
N LEU A 21 -10.20 11.80 12.16
CA LEU A 21 -9.27 12.69 11.50
C LEU A 21 -9.28 14.11 12.09
N GLY A 22 -10.45 14.59 12.54
CA GLY A 22 -10.57 15.91 13.18
C GLY A 22 -9.78 15.97 14.49
N ARG A 23 -9.85 14.91 15.31
CA ARG A 23 -9.04 14.80 16.53
C ARG A 23 -7.55 14.70 16.21
N ALA A 24 -7.18 13.90 15.22
CA ALA A 24 -5.78 13.77 14.75
C ALA A 24 -5.23 15.14 14.30
N ARG A 25 -5.99 15.91 13.52
CA ARG A 25 -5.61 17.26 13.07
C ARG A 25 -5.45 18.23 14.22
N ARG A 26 -6.33 18.21 15.24
CA ARG A 26 -6.16 19.03 16.45
C ARG A 26 -4.87 18.69 17.20
N ALA A 27 -4.58 17.39 17.36
CA ALA A 27 -3.34 16.93 17.96
C ALA A 27 -2.11 17.33 17.13
N ALA A 28 -2.19 17.21 15.80
CA ALA A 28 -1.14 17.62 14.87
C ALA A 28 -0.78 19.10 15.01
N ARG A 29 -1.82 19.95 15.11
CA ARG A 29 -1.66 21.41 15.33
C ARG A 29 -1.01 21.72 16.67
N ALA A 30 -1.43 21.03 17.74
CA ALA A 30 -0.89 21.24 19.08
C ALA A 30 0.55 20.75 19.24
N LEU A 31 0.95 19.71 18.49
CA LEU A 31 2.29 19.09 18.55
C LEU A 31 3.25 19.60 17.47
N ASP A 32 2.77 20.47 16.57
CA ASP A 32 3.50 20.90 15.37
C ASP A 32 4.08 19.71 14.58
N ARG A 33 3.20 18.79 14.16
CA ARG A 33 3.56 17.56 13.44
C ARG A 33 2.58 17.30 12.30
N PRO A 34 3.02 16.67 11.21
CA PRO A 34 2.11 16.20 10.18
C PRO A 34 1.26 15.01 10.67
N VAL A 35 0.09 14.83 10.07
CA VAL A 35 -0.70 13.61 10.24
C VAL A 35 -0.22 12.57 9.24
N LEU A 36 0.06 11.36 9.71
CA LEU A 36 0.17 10.18 8.84
C LEU A 36 -1.17 9.43 8.91
N SER A 37 -1.90 9.46 7.80
CA SER A 37 -3.24 8.86 7.69
C SER A 37 -3.19 7.60 6.83
N LEU A 38 -3.33 6.44 7.45
CA LEU A 38 -3.45 5.17 6.76
C LEU A 38 -4.88 4.98 6.25
N ARG A 39 -5.03 4.68 4.96
CA ARG A 39 -6.26 4.17 4.34
C ARG A 39 -6.07 2.72 3.95
N MET A 40 -7.05 1.86 4.27
CA MET A 40 -6.93 0.42 4.08
C MET A 40 -8.31 -0.25 3.98
N LEU A 41 -8.33 -1.48 3.52
CA LEU A 41 -9.50 -2.34 3.63
C LEU A 41 -9.47 -3.09 4.97
N GLY A 42 -10.63 -3.19 5.61
CA GLY A 42 -10.75 -3.72 6.96
C GLY A 42 -10.30 -2.72 8.03
N ARG A 43 -10.10 -3.18 9.23
CA ARG A 43 -9.80 -2.36 10.39
C ARG A 43 -8.41 -2.68 10.95
N LEU A 44 -7.66 -1.64 11.36
CA LEU A 44 -6.32 -1.81 11.92
C LEU A 44 -6.34 -2.46 13.31
N ASP A 45 -7.45 -2.35 14.03
CA ASP A 45 -7.67 -2.89 15.37
C ASP A 45 -8.25 -4.32 15.38
N GLU A 46 -8.47 -4.93 14.20
CA GLU A 46 -8.97 -6.29 14.07
C GLU A 46 -7.90 -7.28 13.57
N GLU A 47 -8.06 -8.56 13.93
CA GLU A 47 -7.13 -9.62 13.51
C GLU A 47 -7.22 -9.86 12.00
N ARG A 48 -8.44 -9.96 11.48
CA ARG A 48 -8.73 -10.21 10.04
C ARG A 48 -8.86 -8.90 9.27
N SER A 49 -7.77 -8.21 9.08
CA SER A 49 -7.67 -7.08 8.16
C SER A 49 -6.95 -7.50 6.89
N CYS A 50 -6.80 -6.60 5.91
CA CYS A 50 -6.09 -6.92 4.67
C CYS A 50 -4.64 -7.39 4.92
N ALA A 51 -4.05 -8.09 3.96
CA ALA A 51 -2.68 -8.63 4.06
C ALA A 51 -1.65 -7.54 4.40
N ASN A 52 -1.77 -6.35 3.77
CA ASN A 52 -0.89 -5.22 4.03
C ASN A 52 -0.96 -4.75 5.48
N SER A 53 -2.16 -4.61 6.04
CA SER A 53 -2.31 -4.17 7.43
C SER A 53 -1.74 -5.17 8.43
N ARG A 54 -1.85 -6.48 8.14
CA ARG A 54 -1.18 -7.52 8.94
C ARG A 54 0.33 -7.37 8.89
N TYR A 55 0.90 -7.16 7.69
CA TYR A 55 2.31 -6.87 7.54
C TYR A 55 2.72 -5.60 8.30
N PHE A 56 1.95 -4.53 8.18
CA PHE A 56 2.24 -3.28 8.91
C PHE A 56 2.31 -3.49 10.42
N ARG A 57 1.30 -4.14 10.99
CA ARG A 57 1.25 -4.36 12.44
C ARG A 57 2.38 -5.25 12.97
N LEU A 58 2.67 -6.34 12.25
CA LEU A 58 3.60 -7.36 12.71
C LEU A 58 5.06 -7.03 12.40
N MET A 59 5.31 -6.39 11.25
CA MET A 59 6.66 -6.22 10.74
C MET A 59 7.08 -4.74 10.71
N LEU A 60 6.25 -3.89 10.12
CA LEU A 60 6.64 -2.52 9.84
C LEU A 60 6.56 -1.63 11.10
N TYR A 61 5.38 -1.57 11.74
CA TYR A 61 5.19 -0.75 12.93
C TYR A 61 5.85 -1.32 14.19
N ALA A 62 6.09 -2.63 14.22
CA ALA A 62 6.85 -3.28 15.28
C ALA A 62 8.35 -3.02 15.17
N ASN A 63 8.86 -2.69 13.97
CA ASN A 63 10.27 -2.35 13.77
C ASN A 63 10.64 -1.12 14.61
N GLU A 64 11.73 -1.23 15.38
CA GLU A 64 12.13 -0.18 16.34
C GLU A 64 12.42 1.18 15.71
N ARG A 65 13.08 1.18 14.55
CA ARG A 65 13.40 2.43 13.82
C ARG A 65 12.13 3.09 13.31
N VAL A 66 11.26 2.31 12.69
CA VAL A 66 9.97 2.79 12.17
C VAL A 66 9.08 3.28 13.30
N ALA A 67 8.92 2.51 14.37
CA ALA A 67 8.13 2.89 15.54
C ALA A 67 8.60 4.22 16.14
N ARG A 68 9.92 4.42 16.29
CA ARG A 68 10.49 5.68 16.80
C ARG A 68 10.20 6.86 15.88
N LEU A 69 10.35 6.70 14.56
CA LEU A 69 10.04 7.77 13.60
C LEU A 69 8.56 8.14 13.65
N LEU A 70 7.67 7.15 13.65
CA LEU A 70 6.23 7.35 13.72
C LEU A 70 5.83 8.07 15.01
N ALA A 71 6.28 7.60 16.16
CA ALA A 71 5.94 8.17 17.46
C ALA A 71 6.49 9.59 17.66
N SER A 72 7.69 9.88 17.12
CA SER A 72 8.35 11.18 17.36
C SER A 72 7.99 12.26 16.35
N ARG A 73 7.62 11.91 15.12
CA ARG A 73 7.49 12.87 14.02
C ARG A 73 6.09 13.01 13.45
N PHE A 74 5.17 12.10 13.76
CA PHE A 74 3.83 12.10 13.18
C PHE A 74 2.75 12.00 14.23
N VAL A 75 1.57 12.49 13.91
CA VAL A 75 0.31 12.11 14.55
C VAL A 75 -0.33 11.05 13.67
N LEU A 76 -0.65 9.90 14.26
CA LEU A 76 -1.08 8.73 13.50
C LEU A 76 -2.60 8.67 13.46
N HIS A 77 -3.15 8.46 12.26
CA HIS A 77 -4.57 8.28 12.02
C HIS A 77 -4.78 7.13 11.04
N TRP A 78 -5.86 6.37 11.19
CA TRP A 78 -6.31 5.44 10.17
C TRP A 78 -7.82 5.51 9.97
N SER A 79 -8.24 5.16 8.78
CA SER A 79 -9.64 4.90 8.49
C SER A 79 -9.79 3.78 7.46
N SER A 80 -10.93 3.12 7.51
CA SER A 80 -11.25 2.04 6.58
C SER A 80 -11.90 2.61 5.32
N GLU A 81 -11.48 2.11 4.15
CA GLU A 81 -12.22 2.32 2.90
C GLU A 81 -13.47 1.40 2.84
N ARG A 82 -13.35 0.26 3.47
CA ARG A 82 -14.43 -0.70 3.65
C ARG A 82 -14.12 -1.55 4.89
N GLU A 83 -15.02 -1.55 5.86
CA GLU A 83 -14.79 -2.27 7.13
C GLU A 83 -14.67 -3.77 6.94
N GLN A 84 -15.52 -4.36 6.06
CA GLN A 84 -15.41 -5.78 5.76
C GLN A 84 -14.41 -6.03 4.63
N VAL A 85 -13.43 -6.86 4.93
CA VAL A 85 -12.48 -7.35 3.93
C VAL A 85 -13.10 -8.56 3.24
N PRO A 86 -13.12 -8.62 1.89
CA PRO A 86 -13.55 -9.82 1.20
C PRO A 86 -12.72 -11.04 1.62
N GLN A 87 -13.38 -12.18 1.82
CA GLN A 87 -12.75 -13.42 2.24
C GLN A 87 -13.11 -14.54 1.27
N ILE A 88 -12.14 -15.43 1.06
CA ILE A 88 -12.36 -16.72 0.42
C ILE A 88 -12.35 -17.78 1.50
N THR A 89 -13.36 -18.61 1.50
CA THR A 89 -13.40 -19.84 2.29
C THR A 89 -13.40 -21.03 1.34
N VAL A 90 -12.39 -21.88 1.47
CA VAL A 90 -12.33 -23.17 0.78
C VAL A 90 -12.62 -24.25 1.81
N ASP A 91 -13.75 -24.92 1.65
CA ASP A 91 -14.15 -26.08 2.48
C ASP A 91 -13.72 -27.35 1.71
N LEU A 92 -12.90 -28.20 2.35
CA LEU A 92 -12.38 -29.42 1.75
C LEU A 92 -13.34 -30.63 1.91
N GLY A 93 -14.48 -30.41 2.59
CA GLY A 93 -15.51 -31.46 2.77
C GLY A 93 -15.19 -32.49 3.86
N ASP A 94 -14.02 -32.44 4.47
CA ASP A 94 -13.54 -33.33 5.54
C ASP A 94 -13.42 -32.61 6.90
N GLY A 95 -14.00 -31.42 7.01
CA GLY A 95 -13.91 -30.55 8.20
C GLY A 95 -12.75 -29.59 8.16
N ARG A 96 -11.82 -29.69 7.22
CA ARG A 96 -10.73 -28.71 7.04
C ARG A 96 -11.22 -27.55 6.20
N ARG A 97 -10.87 -26.32 6.65
CA ARG A 97 -11.20 -25.08 5.95
C ARG A 97 -9.97 -24.19 5.81
N ILE A 98 -9.85 -23.55 4.67
CA ILE A 98 -8.87 -22.50 4.41
C ILE A 98 -9.66 -21.19 4.29
N GLU A 99 -9.32 -20.20 5.12
CA GLU A 99 -9.89 -18.88 5.07
C GLU A 99 -8.78 -17.87 4.78
N SER A 100 -8.93 -17.05 3.76
CA SER A 100 -7.97 -16.02 3.38
C SER A 100 -8.66 -14.73 2.96
N THR A 101 -8.01 -13.60 3.16
CA THR A 101 -8.46 -12.30 2.65
C THR A 101 -7.91 -12.11 1.22
N ILE A 102 -8.71 -11.53 0.32
CA ILE A 102 -8.40 -11.47 -1.11
C ILE A 102 -8.09 -10.08 -1.65
N THR A 103 -8.13 -9.06 -0.83
CA THR A 103 -7.82 -7.70 -1.24
C THR A 103 -6.91 -7.03 -0.24
N GLY A 104 -6.02 -6.17 -0.71
CA GLY A 104 -5.00 -5.64 0.17
C GLY A 104 -4.35 -4.33 -0.27
N ASN A 105 -5.05 -3.44 -0.98
CA ASN A 105 -4.49 -2.12 -1.24
C ASN A 105 -4.58 -1.25 0.02
N SER A 106 -3.49 -0.59 0.34
CA SER A 106 -3.39 0.34 1.46
C SER A 106 -2.40 1.45 1.13
N VAL A 107 -2.61 2.61 1.72
CA VAL A 107 -1.83 3.80 1.44
C VAL A 107 -1.72 4.68 2.66
N HIS A 108 -0.53 5.24 2.90
CA HIS A 108 -0.29 6.24 3.92
C HIS A 108 -0.23 7.62 3.27
N TYR A 109 -1.11 8.51 3.69
CA TYR A 109 -1.11 9.92 3.31
C TYR A 109 -0.43 10.74 4.38
N VAL A 110 0.44 11.66 3.97
CA VAL A 110 1.00 12.67 4.86
C VAL A 110 0.23 13.96 4.65
N LEU A 111 -0.37 14.47 5.72
CA LEU A 111 -1.22 15.65 5.70
C LEU A 111 -0.64 16.74 6.60
N ASP A 112 -0.89 18.00 6.26
CA ASP A 112 -0.71 19.08 7.23
C ASP A 112 -1.82 19.12 8.29
N ALA A 113 -1.73 20.03 9.23
CA ALA A 113 -2.72 20.20 10.31
C ALA A 113 -4.10 20.66 9.79
N GLU A 114 -4.18 21.20 8.59
CA GLU A 114 -5.42 21.56 7.89
C GLU A 114 -6.04 20.37 7.14
N GLY A 115 -5.34 19.24 7.08
CA GLY A 115 -5.77 18.02 6.39
C GLY A 115 -5.48 18.02 4.90
N ARG A 116 -4.65 18.96 4.42
CA ARG A 116 -4.24 18.99 3.02
C ARG A 116 -3.18 17.92 2.75
N PRO A 117 -3.33 17.13 1.69
CA PRO A 117 -2.35 16.11 1.34
C PRO A 117 -1.03 16.74 0.89
N LEU A 118 0.07 16.23 1.41
CA LEU A 118 1.43 16.64 1.11
C LEU A 118 2.23 15.57 0.39
N ASP A 119 2.12 14.31 0.83
CA ASP A 119 2.82 13.17 0.21
C ASP A 119 2.01 11.89 0.39
N VAL A 120 2.39 10.85 -0.36
CA VAL A 120 1.72 9.54 -0.36
C VAL A 120 2.76 8.42 -0.38
N ILE A 121 2.58 7.44 0.50
CA ILE A 121 3.41 6.23 0.56
C ILE A 121 2.48 5.03 0.32
N PRO A 122 2.41 4.50 -0.91
CA PRO A 122 1.49 3.42 -1.27
C PRO A 122 2.07 2.04 -0.93
N GLY A 123 1.21 1.07 -0.59
CA GLY A 123 1.55 -0.33 -0.48
C GLY A 123 2.56 -0.67 0.61
N MET A 124 3.31 -1.75 0.40
CA MET A 124 4.31 -2.23 1.36
C MET A 124 5.72 -1.78 0.98
N TYR A 125 6.53 -1.61 2.01
CA TYR A 125 7.94 -1.26 1.95
C TYR A 125 8.72 -2.07 2.97
N THR A 126 10.00 -2.31 2.73
CA THR A 126 10.91 -2.74 3.79
C THR A 126 10.96 -1.69 4.90
N PRO A 127 11.33 -2.05 6.13
CA PRO A 127 11.47 -1.05 7.22
C PRO A 127 12.39 0.11 6.85
N GLU A 128 13.48 -0.15 6.14
CA GLU A 128 14.42 0.86 5.66
C GLU A 128 13.81 1.76 4.58
N GLY A 129 13.11 1.17 3.62
CA GLY A 129 12.41 1.90 2.56
C GLY A 129 11.30 2.78 3.12
N PHE A 130 10.52 2.26 4.06
CA PHE A 130 9.46 3.02 4.72
C PHE A 130 10.02 4.15 5.59
N ALA A 131 11.08 3.89 6.37
CA ALA A 131 11.75 4.92 7.16
C ALA A 131 12.26 6.06 6.29
N ARG A 132 12.91 5.75 5.15
CA ARG A 132 13.34 6.73 4.16
C ARG A 132 12.15 7.55 3.62
N ALA A 133 11.07 6.89 3.23
CA ALA A 133 9.87 7.55 2.71
C ALA A 133 9.23 8.48 3.76
N LEU A 134 9.20 8.07 5.04
CA LEU A 134 8.74 8.91 6.15
C LEU A 134 9.63 10.14 6.37
N GLU A 135 10.94 9.97 6.28
CA GLU A 135 11.91 11.07 6.43
C GLU A 135 11.76 12.09 5.30
N GLU A 136 11.62 11.63 4.05
CA GLU A 136 11.34 12.48 2.88
C GLU A 136 10.02 13.25 3.05
N ALA A 137 8.95 12.55 3.41
CA ALA A 137 7.63 13.15 3.60
C ALA A 137 7.60 14.16 4.77
N HIS A 138 8.32 13.88 5.85
CA HIS A 138 8.49 14.82 6.95
C HIS A 138 9.29 16.05 6.52
N GLY A 139 10.34 15.88 5.71
CA GLY A 139 11.11 16.98 5.12
C GLY A 139 10.24 17.85 4.21
N LEU A 140 9.39 17.23 3.40
CA LEU A 140 8.43 17.95 2.55
C LEU A 140 7.44 18.75 3.39
N TRP A 141 6.89 18.16 4.46
CA TRP A 141 6.01 18.88 5.40
C TRP A 141 6.72 20.10 5.98
N ARG A 142 7.93 19.96 6.51
CA ARG A 142 8.69 21.10 7.04
C ARG A 142 8.91 22.23 6.03
N ARG A 143 9.09 21.86 4.76
CA ARG A 143 9.27 22.80 3.66
C ARG A 143 7.98 23.47 3.25
N CYS A 144 6.87 22.73 3.15
CA CYS A 144 5.66 23.15 2.46
C CYS A 144 4.42 23.38 3.35
N ALA A 145 4.44 23.01 4.63
CA ALA A 145 3.33 23.31 5.54
C ALA A 145 3.02 24.82 5.56
N GLY A 146 1.76 25.15 5.29
CA GLY A 146 1.31 26.55 5.20
C GLY A 146 1.69 27.30 3.92
N ARG A 147 2.52 26.73 3.02
CA ARG A 147 3.00 27.40 1.79
C ARG A 147 2.15 27.14 0.55
N GLY A 148 1.07 26.37 0.68
CA GLY A 148 0.13 26.13 -0.41
C GLY A 148 0.59 25.11 -1.44
N ARG A 149 -0.27 24.87 -2.44
CA ARG A 149 -0.16 23.78 -3.43
C ARG A 149 1.06 23.91 -4.35
N ALA A 150 1.49 25.13 -4.66
CA ALA A 150 2.65 25.37 -5.52
C ALA A 150 3.95 24.81 -4.93
N CYS A 151 4.16 24.94 -3.61
CA CYS A 151 5.31 24.35 -2.93
C CYS A 151 5.28 22.81 -2.99
N VAL A 152 4.11 22.20 -2.79
CA VAL A 152 3.92 20.75 -2.89
C VAL A 152 4.23 20.26 -4.30
N ALA A 153 3.69 20.95 -5.32
CA ALA A 153 3.95 20.60 -6.73
C ALA A 153 5.45 20.65 -7.07
N GLU A 154 6.14 21.70 -6.64
CA GLU A 154 7.59 21.82 -6.86
C GLU A 154 8.38 20.71 -6.18
N ALA A 155 8.08 20.41 -4.91
CA ALA A 155 8.74 19.34 -4.18
C ALA A 155 8.53 17.96 -4.84
N HIS A 156 7.36 17.72 -5.45
CA HIS A 156 7.11 16.47 -6.19
C HIS A 156 7.85 16.42 -7.53
N ARG A 157 8.01 17.55 -8.24
CA ARG A 157 8.88 17.60 -9.43
C ARG A 157 10.33 17.23 -9.08
N GLU A 158 10.87 17.81 -8.01
CA GLU A 158 12.21 17.45 -7.50
C GLU A 158 12.26 15.96 -7.10
N GLY A 159 11.20 15.46 -6.46
CA GLY A 159 11.06 14.07 -6.07
C GLY A 159 11.08 13.09 -7.25
N LEU A 160 10.50 13.43 -8.39
CA LEU A 160 10.56 12.64 -9.63
C LEU A 160 12.00 12.56 -10.18
N VAL A 161 12.74 13.67 -10.12
CA VAL A 161 14.16 13.67 -10.51
C VAL A 161 14.97 12.74 -9.60
N GLU A 162 14.71 12.73 -8.29
CA GLU A 162 15.41 11.85 -7.36
C GLU A 162 14.99 10.38 -7.53
N LEU A 163 13.72 10.09 -7.86
CA LEU A 163 13.29 8.73 -8.22
C LEU A 163 14.05 8.22 -9.44
N THR A 164 14.18 9.06 -10.49
CA THR A 164 14.96 8.73 -11.68
C THR A 164 16.42 8.42 -11.33
N ARG A 165 17.04 9.22 -10.47
CA ARG A 165 18.41 8.98 -10.00
C ARG A 165 18.53 7.67 -9.22
N ARG A 166 17.57 7.38 -8.33
CA ARG A 166 17.53 6.13 -7.56
C ARG A 166 17.38 4.91 -8.46
N TRP A 167 16.46 4.97 -9.43
CA TRP A 167 16.32 3.92 -10.42
C TRP A 167 17.63 3.66 -11.14
N ASN A 168 18.28 4.68 -11.66
CA ASN A 168 19.53 4.55 -12.40
C ASN A 168 20.69 3.98 -11.56
N ARG A 169 20.74 4.29 -10.25
CA ARG A 169 21.75 3.73 -9.35
C ARG A 169 21.59 2.23 -9.08
N GLY A 170 20.36 1.76 -9.01
CA GLY A 170 20.04 0.35 -8.73
C GLY A 170 19.69 -0.49 -9.95
N ARG A 171 19.62 0.13 -11.14
CA ARG A 171 19.22 -0.53 -12.37
C ARG A 171 20.22 -1.61 -12.79
N LEU A 172 19.69 -2.79 -13.12
CA LEU A 172 20.47 -3.93 -13.61
C LEU A 172 20.61 -3.90 -15.14
N PRO A 173 21.59 -4.63 -15.71
CA PRO A 173 21.74 -4.75 -17.16
C PRO A 173 20.46 -5.30 -17.82
N GLY A 174 20.05 -4.66 -18.92
CA GLY A 174 18.82 -5.03 -19.65
C GLY A 174 17.52 -4.42 -19.10
N ALA A 175 17.54 -3.79 -17.93
CA ALA A 175 16.37 -3.10 -17.41
C ALA A 175 16.00 -1.85 -18.24
N PRO A 176 14.71 -1.50 -18.35
CA PRO A 176 14.28 -0.32 -19.07
C PRO A 176 14.75 0.97 -18.38
N PRO A 177 14.89 2.10 -19.09
CA PRO A 177 15.08 3.41 -18.47
C PRO A 177 13.85 3.81 -17.65
N PHE A 178 14.03 4.66 -16.63
CA PHE A 178 12.93 5.07 -15.75
C PHE A 178 11.73 5.63 -16.51
N ALA A 179 11.95 6.45 -17.53
CA ALA A 179 10.88 7.01 -18.33
C ALA A 179 10.01 5.96 -19.06
N ALA A 180 10.54 4.78 -19.33
CA ALA A 180 9.78 3.68 -19.92
C ALA A 180 8.93 2.91 -18.92
N LEU A 181 9.08 3.17 -17.61
CA LEU A 181 8.21 2.63 -16.56
C LEU A 181 6.89 3.41 -16.50
N ALA A 182 6.87 4.66 -16.94
CA ALA A 182 5.66 5.47 -17.03
C ALA A 182 4.65 4.77 -17.95
N GLY A 183 3.45 4.50 -17.42
CA GLY A 183 2.41 3.77 -18.15
C GLY A 183 2.60 2.25 -18.24
N TYR A 184 3.68 1.69 -17.67
CA TYR A 184 3.76 0.23 -17.53
C TYR A 184 2.62 -0.26 -16.64
N ARG A 185 1.73 -1.06 -17.22
CA ARG A 185 0.66 -1.74 -16.48
C ARG A 185 0.94 -3.24 -16.52
N PRO A 186 1.26 -3.86 -15.39
CA PRO A 186 1.40 -5.31 -15.36
C PRO A 186 0.02 -5.94 -15.66
N GLY A 187 -0.08 -6.60 -16.80
CA GLY A 187 -1.31 -7.25 -17.25
C GLY A 187 -1.07 -8.03 -18.54
N PRO A 188 -1.98 -8.91 -18.97
CA PRO A 188 -1.84 -9.59 -20.25
C PRO A 188 -1.79 -8.55 -21.38
N GLN A 189 -0.78 -8.66 -22.23
CA GLN A 189 -0.64 -7.82 -23.41
C GLN A 189 -1.88 -8.00 -24.29
N GLY A 190 -2.64 -6.92 -24.50
CA GLY A 190 -3.74 -6.92 -25.45
C GLY A 190 -5.06 -6.25 -25.03
N ALA A 191 -5.23 -5.79 -23.82
CA ALA A 191 -6.42 -5.04 -23.45
C ALA A 191 -6.22 -3.55 -23.75
N GLY A 192 -6.81 -3.05 -24.84
CA GLY A 192 -6.77 -1.65 -25.23
C GLY A 192 -7.34 -0.75 -24.13
N THR A 193 -6.55 0.26 -23.76
CA THR A 193 -6.96 1.31 -22.82
C THR A 193 -7.92 2.26 -23.52
N GLY A 194 -9.21 1.94 -23.51
CA GLY A 194 -10.26 2.89 -23.89
C GLY A 194 -10.61 3.79 -22.73
N VAL A 195 -9.78 4.77 -22.40
CA VAL A 195 -10.15 5.82 -21.44
C VAL A 195 -10.72 6.98 -22.22
N GLY A 196 -12.05 7.10 -22.26
CA GLY A 196 -12.73 8.32 -22.67
C GLY A 196 -12.94 9.24 -21.47
N PRO A 197 -12.81 10.57 -21.62
CA PRO A 197 -13.07 11.51 -20.53
C PRO A 197 -14.58 11.60 -20.25
N GLY A 198 -15.00 11.32 -19.01
CA GLY A 198 -16.29 11.79 -18.48
C GLY A 198 -17.43 10.80 -18.35
N GLY A 199 -17.16 9.53 -17.99
CA GLY A 199 -18.20 8.57 -17.62
C GLY A 199 -18.04 8.04 -16.18
N PRO A 200 -19.04 7.32 -15.63
CA PRO A 200 -18.81 6.55 -14.41
C PRO A 200 -17.59 5.64 -14.63
N TRP A 201 -16.69 5.62 -13.67
CA TRP A 201 -15.38 4.96 -13.71
C TRP A 201 -15.47 3.61 -14.45
N PRO A 202 -14.60 3.37 -15.45
CA PRO A 202 -14.63 2.10 -16.16
C PRO A 202 -14.37 0.98 -15.16
N ARG A 203 -15.25 -0.01 -15.15
CA ARG A 203 -15.06 -1.23 -14.37
C ARG A 203 -13.81 -1.93 -14.89
N VAL A 204 -12.78 -2.00 -14.05
CA VAL A 204 -11.54 -2.68 -14.39
C VAL A 204 -11.69 -4.15 -14.01
N PRO A 205 -11.59 -5.08 -14.96
CA PRO A 205 -11.66 -6.51 -14.65
C PRO A 205 -10.65 -6.91 -13.57
N ALA A 206 -11.02 -7.84 -12.70
CA ALA A 206 -10.15 -8.36 -11.63
C ALA A 206 -8.77 -8.75 -12.13
N ARG A 207 -8.69 -9.31 -13.34
CA ARG A 207 -7.43 -9.65 -14.02
C ARG A 207 -6.48 -8.46 -14.23
N ASN A 208 -6.98 -7.22 -14.27
CA ASN A 208 -6.16 -6.02 -14.45
C ASN A 208 -5.78 -5.39 -13.10
N ALA A 209 -6.60 -5.57 -12.06
CA ALA A 209 -6.32 -5.06 -10.73
C ALA A 209 -5.35 -5.95 -9.94
N LEU A 210 -5.39 -7.28 -10.13
CA LEU A 210 -4.55 -8.25 -9.43
C LEU A 210 -3.04 -8.03 -9.63
N PRO A 211 -2.53 -7.76 -10.85
CA PRO A 211 -1.10 -7.51 -11.06
C PRO A 211 -0.56 -6.24 -10.38
N VAL A 212 -1.42 -5.30 -10.03
CA VAL A 212 -1.02 -4.05 -9.35
C VAL A 212 -0.70 -4.28 -7.87
N ALA A 213 -1.14 -5.40 -7.30
CA ALA A 213 -0.84 -5.75 -5.90
C ALA A 213 -0.05 -7.05 -5.82
N ILE A 214 1.28 -6.96 -5.80
CA ILE A 214 2.20 -8.13 -5.75
C ILE A 214 1.92 -9.01 -4.54
N THR A 215 1.54 -8.44 -3.41
CA THR A 215 1.15 -9.19 -2.22
C THR A 215 -0.07 -10.07 -2.44
N LYS A 216 -1.02 -9.65 -3.26
CA LYS A 216 -2.13 -10.50 -3.70
C LYS A 216 -1.61 -11.70 -4.48
N SER A 217 -0.62 -11.48 -5.36
CA SER A 217 -0.02 -12.56 -6.16
C SER A 217 0.71 -13.59 -5.30
N GLY A 218 1.45 -13.15 -4.28
CA GLY A 218 2.30 -14.04 -3.48
C GLY A 218 1.58 -14.73 -2.32
N ILE A 219 0.61 -14.08 -1.69
CA ILE A 219 -0.07 -14.58 -0.48
C ILE A 219 -1.48 -15.11 -0.80
N GLU A 220 -2.19 -14.49 -1.73
CA GLU A 220 -3.59 -14.76 -2.02
C GLU A 220 -3.80 -15.51 -3.35
N MET A 221 -2.93 -15.30 -4.35
CA MET A 221 -3.03 -15.91 -5.68
C MET A 221 -2.83 -17.42 -5.78
N PRO A 222 -2.07 -18.12 -4.92
CA PRO A 222 -2.08 -19.58 -4.98
C PRO A 222 -3.48 -20.19 -4.85
N LEU A 223 -4.36 -19.52 -4.11
CA LEU A 223 -5.78 -19.92 -3.99
C LEU A 223 -6.61 -19.44 -5.18
N LEU A 224 -6.41 -18.18 -5.63
CA LEU A 224 -7.16 -17.60 -6.75
C LEU A 224 -6.68 -18.08 -8.11
N GLY A 225 -5.38 -18.25 -8.31
CA GLY A 225 -4.80 -18.75 -9.57
C GLY A 225 -5.28 -20.15 -9.91
N GLY A 226 -5.47 -21.00 -8.89
CA GLY A 226 -6.09 -22.32 -9.05
C GLY A 226 -7.57 -22.25 -9.44
N LEU A 227 -8.29 -21.22 -8.99
CA LEU A 227 -9.73 -21.03 -9.26
C LEU A 227 -10.00 -20.29 -10.57
N THR A 228 -9.13 -19.37 -10.96
CA THR A 228 -9.34 -18.50 -12.13
C THR A 228 -8.53 -18.90 -13.37
N GLY A 229 -7.64 -19.87 -13.25
CA GLY A 229 -6.77 -20.29 -14.35
C GLY A 229 -5.75 -19.22 -14.81
N GLN A 230 -5.60 -18.14 -14.05
CA GLN A 230 -4.72 -17.02 -14.42
C GLN A 230 -3.39 -17.09 -13.68
N THR A 231 -2.36 -17.53 -14.38
CA THR A 231 -0.96 -17.43 -13.96
C THR A 231 -0.27 -16.32 -14.75
N GLY A 232 -0.55 -15.07 -14.44
CA GLY A 232 0.27 -13.96 -14.90
C GLY A 232 1.63 -14.02 -14.20
N ALA A 233 2.73 -14.07 -14.96
CA ALA A 233 4.04 -13.91 -14.36
C ALA A 233 4.13 -12.54 -13.67
N PRO A 234 4.62 -12.47 -12.42
CA PRO A 234 4.83 -11.17 -11.77
C PRO A 234 5.81 -10.32 -12.59
N PRO A 235 5.71 -8.99 -12.53
CA PRO A 235 6.66 -8.10 -13.18
C PRO A 235 8.09 -8.48 -12.76
N PRO A 236 9.07 -8.44 -13.68
CA PRO A 236 10.43 -8.87 -13.39
C PRO A 236 11.25 -7.82 -12.62
N TRP A 237 10.68 -7.21 -11.57
CA TRP A 237 11.32 -6.16 -10.80
C TRP A 237 12.72 -6.56 -10.30
N ALA A 238 12.83 -7.79 -9.78
CA ALA A 238 14.10 -8.31 -9.30
C ALA A 238 15.14 -8.51 -10.41
N SER A 239 14.73 -8.61 -11.67
CA SER A 239 15.65 -8.65 -12.81
C SER A 239 15.99 -7.25 -13.35
N TRP A 240 15.24 -6.23 -12.95
CA TRP A 240 15.41 -4.85 -13.42
C TRP A 240 16.16 -3.96 -12.42
N HIS A 241 16.04 -4.26 -11.14
CA HIS A 241 16.63 -3.40 -10.11
C HIS A 241 17.18 -4.22 -8.94
N ALA A 242 18.27 -3.72 -8.34
CA ALA A 242 18.82 -4.29 -7.12
C ALA A 242 17.77 -4.28 -6.00
N ARG A 243 17.60 -5.42 -5.33
CA ARG A 243 16.61 -5.55 -4.26
C ARG A 243 16.98 -4.68 -3.06
N PRO A 244 16.02 -3.97 -2.46
CA PRO A 244 16.27 -3.24 -1.23
C PRO A 244 16.63 -4.21 -0.10
N ALA A 245 17.52 -3.77 0.80
CA ALA A 245 17.84 -4.55 1.98
C ALA A 245 16.62 -4.66 2.90
N MET A 246 16.39 -5.85 3.47
CA MET A 246 15.36 -6.07 4.48
C MET A 246 15.87 -6.98 5.59
N VAL A 247 15.87 -6.47 6.81
CA VAL A 247 16.26 -7.20 8.00
C VAL A 247 15.15 -7.12 9.04
N PHE A 248 14.74 -8.27 9.57
CA PHE A 248 13.82 -8.32 10.71
C PHE A 248 14.59 -8.03 12.00
N ASP A 249 14.12 -7.07 12.77
CA ASP A 249 14.62 -6.88 14.13
C ASP A 249 14.06 -7.94 15.10
N ALA A 250 14.56 -7.95 16.34
CA ALA A 250 14.17 -8.94 17.33
C ALA A 250 12.67 -8.86 17.67
N ARG A 251 12.09 -7.66 17.67
CA ARG A 251 10.69 -7.42 18.01
C ARG A 251 9.75 -7.94 16.93
N SER A 252 9.99 -7.58 15.65
CA SER A 252 9.22 -8.08 14.52
C SER A 252 9.31 -9.61 14.42
N ARG A 253 10.50 -10.16 14.61
CA ARG A 253 10.71 -11.62 14.60
C ARG A 253 9.99 -12.31 15.75
N GLY A 254 9.97 -11.71 16.94
CA GLY A 254 9.21 -12.22 18.10
C GLY A 254 7.71 -12.29 17.82
N LEU A 255 7.14 -11.24 17.23
CA LEU A 255 5.73 -11.22 16.84
C LEU A 255 5.41 -12.25 15.74
N LEU A 256 6.28 -12.40 14.76
CA LEU A 256 6.09 -13.37 13.68
C LEU A 256 6.02 -14.79 14.25
N ARG A 257 6.92 -15.15 15.18
CA ARG A 257 6.89 -16.45 15.88
C ARG A 257 5.60 -16.64 16.67
N LEU A 258 5.21 -15.62 17.43
CA LEU A 258 3.99 -15.68 18.25
C LEU A 258 2.75 -15.92 17.38
N LYS A 259 2.62 -15.19 16.27
CA LYS A 259 1.44 -15.26 15.41
C LYS A 259 1.41 -16.48 14.47
N SER A 260 2.57 -16.94 14.02
CA SER A 260 2.66 -18.15 13.18
C SER A 260 2.54 -19.45 13.97
N GLY A 261 2.75 -19.41 15.29
CA GLY A 261 2.86 -20.61 16.12
C GLY A 261 4.10 -21.45 15.82
N GLN A 262 4.99 -20.97 14.95
CA GLN A 262 6.19 -21.71 14.54
C GLN A 262 7.41 -21.29 15.34
N ARG A 263 8.20 -22.28 15.81
CA ARG A 263 9.49 -22.01 16.47
C ARG A 263 10.55 -21.54 15.48
N ASP A 264 10.56 -22.13 14.29
CA ASP A 264 11.45 -21.74 13.19
C ASP A 264 10.67 -20.97 12.11
N THR A 265 10.97 -19.69 11.97
CA THR A 265 10.30 -18.79 11.03
C THR A 265 11.15 -18.45 9.81
N ARG A 266 12.33 -19.05 9.62
CA ARG A 266 13.29 -18.69 8.56
C ARG A 266 12.67 -18.79 7.16
N ALA A 267 11.92 -19.86 6.86
CA ALA A 267 11.27 -20.02 5.56
C ALA A 267 10.17 -18.96 5.34
N LEU A 268 9.40 -18.62 6.38
CA LEU A 268 8.39 -17.58 6.33
C LEU A 268 9.04 -16.19 6.20
N GLU A 269 10.11 -15.91 6.93
CA GLU A 269 10.89 -14.67 6.82
C GLU A 269 11.43 -14.51 5.38
N ALA A 270 12.03 -15.54 4.80
CA ALA A 270 12.57 -15.48 3.44
C ALA A 270 11.49 -15.18 2.38
N ARG A 271 10.31 -15.78 2.52
CA ARG A 271 9.17 -15.49 1.63
C ARG A 271 8.66 -14.06 1.79
N LEU A 272 8.50 -13.59 3.03
CA LEU A 272 8.09 -12.21 3.30
C LEU A 272 9.11 -11.19 2.77
N VAL A 273 10.41 -11.45 2.94
CA VAL A 273 11.48 -10.61 2.38
C VAL A 273 11.32 -10.49 0.88
N ALA A 274 11.21 -11.62 0.17
CA ALA A 274 11.09 -11.61 -1.30
C ALA A 274 9.87 -10.82 -1.76
N LEU A 275 8.71 -11.04 -1.13
CA LEU A 275 7.46 -10.35 -1.48
C LEU A 275 7.52 -8.85 -1.22
N VAL A 276 8.03 -8.45 -0.05
CA VAL A 276 8.09 -7.02 0.33
C VAL A 276 9.10 -6.26 -0.52
N GLN A 277 10.22 -6.91 -0.88
CA GLN A 277 11.22 -6.30 -1.78
C GLN A 277 10.65 -6.04 -3.18
N GLU A 278 9.88 -6.97 -3.73
CA GLU A 278 9.20 -6.79 -5.03
C GLU A 278 8.13 -5.68 -4.94
N ASP A 279 7.32 -5.71 -3.87
CA ASP A 279 6.28 -4.71 -3.64
C ASP A 279 6.89 -3.29 -3.48
N GLU A 280 8.00 -3.16 -2.73
CA GLU A 280 8.70 -1.87 -2.59
C GLU A 280 9.18 -1.34 -3.93
N LEU A 281 9.77 -2.18 -4.79
CA LEU A 281 10.25 -1.73 -6.10
C LEU A 281 9.10 -1.24 -6.97
N GLN A 282 7.98 -1.96 -7.00
CA GLN A 282 6.78 -1.52 -7.72
C GLN A 282 6.22 -0.24 -7.13
N ASN A 283 6.03 -0.20 -5.81
CA ASN A 283 5.44 0.95 -5.14
C ASN A 283 6.31 2.20 -5.29
N GLU A 284 7.62 2.08 -5.19
CA GLU A 284 8.54 3.22 -5.27
C GLU A 284 8.64 3.75 -6.71
N PHE A 285 8.86 2.87 -7.69
CA PHE A 285 9.23 3.29 -9.04
C PHE A 285 8.07 3.37 -10.04
N MET A 286 6.91 2.81 -9.71
CA MET A 286 5.70 2.95 -10.52
C MET A 286 4.62 3.73 -9.78
N VAL A 287 4.08 3.15 -8.73
CA VAL A 287 2.88 3.67 -8.06
C VAL A 287 3.15 5.05 -7.49
N ARG A 288 4.25 5.21 -6.75
CA ARG A 288 4.63 6.51 -6.18
C ARG A 288 5.06 7.52 -7.25
N ALA A 289 5.66 7.07 -8.34
CA ALA A 289 5.99 7.94 -9.47
C ALA A 289 4.73 8.55 -10.09
N GLU A 290 3.72 7.74 -10.40
CA GLU A 290 2.44 8.19 -10.94
C GLU A 290 1.72 9.17 -9.97
N ILE A 291 1.73 8.85 -8.68
CA ILE A 291 1.16 9.75 -7.67
C ILE A 291 1.95 11.08 -7.60
N ARG A 292 3.28 11.04 -7.65
CA ARG A 292 4.12 12.24 -7.69
C ARG A 292 3.89 13.09 -8.95
N GLU A 293 3.68 12.48 -10.10
CA GLU A 293 3.30 13.19 -11.34
C GLU A 293 1.98 13.92 -11.17
N ARG A 294 0.98 13.29 -10.57
CA ARG A 294 -0.30 13.92 -10.25
C ARG A 294 -0.14 15.08 -9.29
N LEU A 295 0.64 14.89 -8.21
CA LEU A 295 0.89 15.94 -7.21
C LEU A 295 1.77 17.08 -7.75
N ALA A 296 2.65 16.81 -8.72
CA ALA A 296 3.50 17.79 -9.37
C ALA A 296 2.72 18.66 -10.37
N SER A 297 1.70 18.10 -11.02
CA SER A 297 0.89 18.79 -12.05
C SER A 297 -0.29 19.53 -11.42
N ASP A 298 -1.12 18.84 -10.66
CA ASP A 298 -2.35 19.36 -10.06
C ASP A 298 -2.60 18.69 -8.70
N PRO A 299 -1.96 19.17 -7.60
CA PRO A 299 -2.18 18.62 -6.27
C PRO A 299 -3.66 18.73 -5.86
N PRO A 300 -4.33 17.61 -5.53
CA PRO A 300 -5.72 17.66 -5.05
C PRO A 300 -5.86 18.51 -3.79
N ALA A 301 -7.00 19.20 -3.67
CA ALA A 301 -7.25 20.11 -2.55
C ALA A 301 -7.55 19.35 -1.25
N THR A 302 -8.12 18.15 -1.34
CA THR A 302 -8.57 17.36 -0.20
C THR A 302 -8.00 15.94 -0.23
N LEU A 303 -7.93 15.34 0.96
CA LEU A 303 -7.55 13.94 1.11
C LEU A 303 -8.53 13.02 0.36
N GLU A 304 -9.82 13.30 0.45
CA GLU A 304 -10.87 12.48 -0.15
C GLU A 304 -10.76 12.43 -1.67
N ALA A 305 -10.49 13.58 -2.31
CA ALA A 305 -10.29 13.65 -3.75
C ALA A 305 -9.04 12.89 -4.20
N LEU A 306 -7.93 13.03 -3.45
CA LEU A 306 -6.71 12.27 -3.72
C LEU A 306 -6.92 10.77 -3.53
N ASN A 307 -7.57 10.37 -2.43
CA ASN A 307 -7.84 8.98 -2.10
C ASN A 307 -8.74 8.31 -3.14
N ALA A 308 -9.82 8.97 -3.55
CA ALA A 308 -10.71 8.46 -4.59
C ALA A 308 -9.95 8.21 -5.90
N TRP A 309 -9.07 9.14 -6.30
CA TRP A 309 -8.24 8.99 -7.48
C TRP A 309 -7.22 7.84 -7.33
N VAL A 310 -6.54 7.73 -6.19
CA VAL A 310 -5.56 6.65 -5.94
C VAL A 310 -6.24 5.28 -6.02
N TYR A 311 -7.39 5.11 -5.40
CA TYR A 311 -8.10 3.83 -5.43
C TYR A 311 -8.69 3.52 -6.81
N ALA A 312 -9.19 4.52 -7.53
CA ALA A 312 -9.81 4.31 -8.84
C ALA A 312 -8.78 4.11 -9.96
N GLU A 313 -7.79 5.01 -10.05
CA GLU A 313 -6.89 5.07 -11.21
C GLU A 313 -5.56 4.33 -10.98
N VAL A 314 -5.02 4.39 -9.76
CA VAL A 314 -3.71 3.80 -9.47
C VAL A 314 -3.85 2.35 -9.01
N PHE A 315 -4.74 2.10 -8.05
CA PHE A 315 -4.97 0.74 -7.53
C PHE A 315 -6.00 -0.06 -8.33
N LEU A 316 -6.75 0.59 -9.20
CA LEU A 316 -7.81 0.00 -10.02
C LEU A 316 -8.87 -0.75 -9.19
N THR A 317 -9.12 -0.28 -7.97
CA THR A 317 -10.09 -0.84 -7.02
C THR A 317 -10.94 0.28 -6.43
N PRO A 318 -11.78 0.96 -7.25
CA PRO A 318 -12.59 2.07 -6.76
C PRO A 318 -13.54 1.63 -5.65
N ALA A 319 -13.70 2.47 -4.62
CA ALA A 319 -14.60 2.19 -3.49
C ALA A 319 -16.07 2.06 -3.92
N SER A 320 -16.42 2.65 -5.06
CA SER A 320 -17.76 2.54 -5.66
C SER A 320 -18.04 1.17 -6.30
N ASP A 321 -17.02 0.36 -6.57
CA ASP A 321 -17.21 -1.00 -7.04
C ASP A 321 -17.47 -1.94 -5.85
N PRO A 322 -18.71 -2.50 -5.70
CA PRO A 322 -19.02 -3.39 -4.60
C PRO A 322 -18.20 -4.68 -4.61
N TRP A 323 -17.63 -5.04 -5.76
CA TRP A 323 -16.81 -6.24 -5.95
C TRP A 323 -15.32 -5.98 -5.88
N LEU A 324 -14.89 -4.72 -5.71
CA LEU A 324 -13.46 -4.32 -5.63
C LEU A 324 -12.62 -4.87 -6.80
N GLY A 325 -13.16 -4.91 -7.99
CA GLY A 325 -12.51 -5.47 -9.18
C GLY A 325 -12.40 -6.99 -9.18
N LEU A 326 -13.07 -7.71 -8.29
CA LEU A 326 -12.99 -9.17 -8.19
C LEU A 326 -13.98 -9.91 -9.08
N ARG A 327 -15.05 -9.24 -9.53
CA ARG A 327 -16.04 -9.80 -10.44
C ARG A 327 -15.84 -9.28 -11.84
N ASP A 328 -15.68 -10.19 -12.80
CA ASP A 328 -15.81 -9.89 -14.22
C ASP A 328 -17.26 -10.23 -14.66
N GLU A 329 -18.02 -9.23 -15.08
CA GLU A 329 -19.41 -9.41 -15.49
C GLU A 329 -19.57 -10.36 -16.69
N THR A 330 -18.50 -10.51 -17.48
CA THR A 330 -18.54 -11.36 -18.69
C THR A 330 -18.36 -12.86 -18.39
N LEU A 331 -17.86 -13.24 -17.22
CA LEU A 331 -17.50 -14.63 -16.92
C LEU A 331 -18.67 -15.45 -16.33
N PHE A 332 -19.65 -14.80 -15.70
CA PHE A 332 -20.71 -15.49 -14.97
C PHE A 332 -22.14 -15.12 -15.37
N ASP A 333 -22.34 -14.11 -16.23
CA ASP A 333 -23.68 -13.65 -16.64
C ASP A 333 -24.50 -14.65 -17.48
N GLY A 334 -24.08 -15.89 -17.61
CA GLY A 334 -24.80 -16.94 -18.31
C GLY A 334 -24.85 -18.31 -17.61
N ILE A 335 -24.17 -18.47 -16.47
CA ILE A 335 -24.02 -19.80 -15.84
C ILE A 335 -24.94 -19.99 -14.63
N GLU A 336 -25.45 -18.93 -14.02
CA GLU A 336 -26.32 -18.98 -12.83
C GLU A 336 -27.84 -18.88 -13.16
N ARG A 337 -28.24 -19.31 -14.36
CA ARG A 337 -29.69 -19.39 -14.71
C ARG A 337 -30.07 -20.78 -15.11
#